data_938220778f542366aba1b501c1b4ef0d
#
_entry.id   938220778f542366aba1b501c1b4ef0d
#
_cell.length_a   1.000
_cell.length_b   1.000
_cell.length_c   1.000
_cell.angle_alpha   90.00
_cell.angle_beta   90.00
_cell.angle_gamma   90.00
#
_symmetry.space_group_name_H-M   'P 1'
#
loop_
_entity.id
_entity.type
_entity.pdbx_description
1 polymer ?
#
loop_
_entity_poly.entity_id
_entity_poly.type
_entity_poly.pdbx_seq_one_letter_code
_entity_poly.pdbx_strand_id
1 'polypeptide(L)'
;MRVVLACLLAALAAFAVAQERKDGPGIRFNDDLVSRLEGRWELTRAMRGQESKSGVDCDWVLDHQFLRIRMNDRATPPKYEAHVYIGWSNAKQRYVIQWMDVWGGHYSLRGEGTRNADAIEFRFPDPEGDFFNTFAYDRAKDTWTMTLENSDKTGKRSLFARERWERPR
;
A
#
# COMPACT_ATOMS: atom_id res chain seq x y z
N MET A 1 -10.61 -47.39 48.44
CA MET A 1 -9.48 -46.56 47.89
C MET A 1 -9.61 -46.44 46.39
N ARG A 2 -10.61 -45.68 45.91
CA ARG A 2 -10.91 -45.43 44.49
C ARG A 2 -11.80 -44.17 44.39
N VAL A 3 -11.23 -42.99 44.60
CA VAL A 3 -11.85 -41.68 44.23
C VAL A 3 -10.73 -40.64 44.31
N VAL A 4 -9.86 -40.51 43.31
CA VAL A 4 -9.01 -39.32 43.07
C VAL A 4 -8.43 -39.45 41.67
N LEU A 5 -9.24 -39.57 40.64
CA LEU A 5 -8.69 -39.49 39.25
C LEU A 5 -9.73 -38.90 38.25
N ALA A 6 -10.62 -38.04 38.71
CA ALA A 6 -11.66 -37.47 37.84
C ALA A 6 -11.64 -35.95 37.74
N CYS A 7 -10.68 -35.25 38.36
CA CYS A 7 -10.69 -33.76 38.39
C CYS A 7 -9.56 -33.09 37.58
N LEU A 8 -8.78 -33.81 36.78
CA LEU A 8 -7.66 -33.22 36.04
C LEU A 8 -7.83 -33.09 34.51
N LEU A 9 -9.03 -33.45 34.00
CA LEU A 9 -9.34 -33.36 32.54
C LEU A 9 -10.27 -32.21 32.14
N ALA A 10 -10.72 -31.40 33.09
CA ALA A 10 -11.65 -30.29 32.82
C ALA A 10 -10.99 -28.91 32.70
N ALA A 11 -9.67 -28.79 32.81
CA ALA A 11 -8.98 -27.50 32.84
C ALA A 11 -8.23 -27.13 31.54
N LEU A 12 -8.32 -27.93 30.47
CA LEU A 12 -7.62 -27.68 29.19
C LEU A 12 -8.51 -27.21 28.04
N ALA A 13 -9.76 -26.91 28.28
CA ALA A 13 -10.72 -26.52 27.22
C ALA A 13 -11.11 -25.04 27.19
N ALA A 14 -10.39 -24.15 27.86
CA ALA A 14 -10.84 -22.76 28.00
C ALA A 14 -9.81 -21.69 27.62
N PHE A 15 -8.91 -21.93 26.68
CA PHE A 15 -8.10 -20.86 26.10
C PHE A 15 -8.01 -20.93 24.57
N ALA A 16 -9.12 -21.21 23.91
CA ALA A 16 -9.35 -20.63 22.59
C ALA A 16 -9.81 -19.19 22.84
N VAL A 17 -8.89 -18.28 23.17
CA VAL A 17 -9.14 -16.86 23.04
C VAL A 17 -9.47 -16.67 21.57
N ALA A 18 -10.76 -16.45 21.28
CA ALA A 18 -11.18 -15.97 19.97
C ALA A 18 -10.34 -14.74 19.70
N GLN A 19 -9.38 -14.86 18.79
CA GLN A 19 -8.58 -13.73 18.35
C GLN A 19 -9.59 -12.81 17.69
N GLU A 20 -10.01 -11.76 18.43
CA GLU A 20 -10.92 -10.75 17.93
C GLU A 20 -10.44 -10.35 16.54
N ARG A 21 -11.29 -10.52 15.54
CA ARG A 21 -11.01 -10.00 14.20
C ARG A 21 -10.82 -8.50 14.36
N LYS A 22 -9.58 -8.05 14.33
CA LYS A 22 -9.22 -6.63 14.43
C LYS A 22 -9.47 -5.88 13.11
N ASP A 23 -10.09 -6.52 12.14
CA ASP A 23 -10.53 -5.94 10.88
C ASP A 23 -12.06 -5.97 10.82
N GLY A 24 -12.69 -4.89 10.40
CA GLY A 24 -14.14 -4.84 10.27
C GLY A 24 -14.70 -3.42 10.28
N PRO A 25 -16.03 -3.29 10.08
CA PRO A 25 -16.70 -2.00 10.12
C PRO A 25 -16.45 -1.27 11.45
N GLY A 26 -16.16 0.03 11.38
CA GLY A 26 -15.87 0.88 12.53
C GLY A 26 -14.44 0.81 13.06
N ILE A 27 -13.59 -0.08 12.55
CA ILE A 27 -12.15 -0.10 12.85
C ILE A 27 -11.44 0.66 11.76
N ARG A 28 -11.10 1.92 12.04
CA ARG A 28 -10.45 2.81 11.06
C ARG A 28 -8.96 2.55 10.97
N PHE A 29 -8.44 2.60 9.75
CA PHE A 29 -6.99 2.61 9.52
C PHE A 29 -6.45 4.03 9.77
N ASN A 30 -5.74 4.21 10.88
CA ASN A 30 -5.09 5.47 11.23
C ASN A 30 -3.58 5.28 11.18
N ASP A 31 -2.92 5.98 10.26
CA ASP A 31 -1.48 5.94 10.07
C ASP A 31 -0.95 7.36 9.80
N ASP A 32 0.03 7.79 10.59
CA ASP A 32 0.58 9.15 10.54
C ASP A 32 1.30 9.44 9.22
N LEU A 33 1.91 8.42 8.61
CA LEU A 33 2.63 8.56 7.35
C LEU A 33 1.68 8.52 6.16
N VAL A 34 0.76 7.53 6.10
CA VAL A 34 -0.22 7.42 5.02
C VAL A 34 -1.14 8.63 4.97
N SER A 35 -1.49 9.21 6.14
CA SER A 35 -2.29 10.45 6.21
C SER A 35 -1.58 11.66 5.59
N ARG A 36 -0.25 11.66 5.44
CA ARG A 36 0.47 12.71 4.72
C ARG A 36 0.23 12.71 3.22
N LEU A 37 -0.28 11.60 2.66
CA LEU A 37 -0.68 11.55 1.25
C LEU A 37 -1.97 12.32 0.99
N GLU A 38 -2.85 12.48 1.98
CA GLU A 38 -4.16 13.12 1.79
C GLU A 38 -4.05 14.51 1.15
N GLY A 39 -4.97 14.80 0.23
CA GLY A 39 -5.07 16.06 -0.50
C GLY A 39 -4.61 15.96 -1.94
N ARG A 40 -4.19 17.11 -2.50
CA ARG A 40 -3.81 17.24 -3.91
C ARG A 40 -2.31 17.32 -4.07
N TRP A 41 -1.83 16.71 -5.16
CA TRP A 41 -0.41 16.69 -5.53
C TRP A 41 -0.23 16.91 -7.03
N GLU A 42 0.91 17.46 -7.39
CA GLU A 42 1.45 17.44 -8.73
C GLU A 42 2.55 16.39 -8.78
N LEU A 43 2.38 15.42 -9.66
CA LEU A 43 3.32 14.34 -9.89
C LEU A 43 4.15 14.63 -11.13
N THR A 44 5.45 14.54 -10.99
CA THR A 44 6.40 14.47 -12.11
C THR A 44 7.01 13.08 -12.15
N ARG A 45 6.84 12.35 -13.24
CA ARG A 45 7.38 11.00 -13.45
C ARG A 45 8.51 11.03 -14.47
N ALA A 46 9.66 10.50 -14.07
CA ALA A 46 10.78 10.24 -14.96
C ALA A 46 10.83 8.72 -15.26
N MET A 47 10.68 8.35 -16.53
CA MET A 47 10.69 6.96 -17.00
C MET A 47 11.37 6.89 -18.37
N ARG A 48 12.39 6.02 -18.49
CA ARG A 48 13.11 5.78 -19.77
C ARG A 48 13.58 7.07 -20.45
N GLY A 49 14.08 8.04 -19.66
CA GLY A 49 14.57 9.33 -20.18
C GLY A 49 13.47 10.32 -20.60
N GLN A 50 12.21 9.99 -20.39
CA GLN A 50 11.08 10.88 -20.63
C GLN A 50 10.49 11.36 -19.32
N GLU A 51 9.95 12.57 -19.32
CA GLU A 51 9.24 13.15 -18.18
C GLU A 51 7.78 13.37 -18.54
N SER A 52 6.88 13.06 -17.60
CA SER A 52 5.45 13.31 -17.71
C SER A 52 4.92 13.92 -16.42
N LYS A 53 3.80 14.64 -16.52
CA LYS A 53 3.14 15.28 -15.38
C LYS A 53 1.71 14.79 -15.25
N SER A 54 1.29 14.56 -14.00
CA SER A 54 -0.05 14.13 -13.64
C SER A 54 -0.57 14.94 -12.45
N GLY A 55 -1.87 15.10 -12.36
CA GLY A 55 -2.55 15.49 -11.14
C GLY A 55 -2.80 14.24 -10.30
N VAL A 56 -2.73 14.39 -8.99
CA VAL A 56 -3.04 13.32 -8.02
C VAL A 56 -3.95 13.86 -6.96
N ASP A 57 -5.07 13.16 -6.70
CA ASP A 57 -5.98 13.42 -5.60
C ASP A 57 -5.99 12.22 -4.66
N CYS A 58 -5.77 12.47 -3.37
CA CYS A 58 -5.77 11.44 -2.34
C CYS A 58 -6.83 11.74 -1.29
N ASP A 59 -7.69 10.77 -1.01
CA ASP A 59 -8.77 10.89 -0.03
C ASP A 59 -9.06 9.57 0.69
N TRP A 60 -9.50 9.67 1.93
CA TRP A 60 -9.94 8.51 2.69
C TRP A 60 -11.31 8.04 2.24
N VAL A 61 -11.47 6.74 2.07
CA VAL A 61 -12.70 6.11 1.59
C VAL A 61 -13.07 4.89 2.44
N LEU A 62 -14.30 4.37 2.23
CA LEU A 62 -14.80 3.14 2.88
C LEU A 62 -14.67 3.20 4.41
N ASP A 63 -15.26 4.24 5.03
CA ASP A 63 -15.19 4.50 6.47
C ASP A 63 -13.74 4.55 6.99
N HIS A 64 -12.87 5.23 6.26
CA HIS A 64 -11.44 5.38 6.61
C HIS A 64 -10.64 4.06 6.65
N GLN A 65 -11.09 3.06 5.88
CA GLN A 65 -10.38 1.78 5.75
C GLN A 65 -9.26 1.83 4.73
N PHE A 66 -9.38 2.72 3.73
CA PHE A 66 -8.40 2.87 2.66
C PHE A 66 -8.16 4.34 2.34
N LEU A 67 -6.89 4.68 2.10
CA LEU A 67 -6.54 5.88 1.36
C LEU A 67 -6.62 5.55 -0.14
N ARG A 68 -7.47 6.27 -0.86
CA ARG A 68 -7.55 6.20 -2.31
C ARG A 68 -6.65 7.26 -2.93
N ILE A 69 -5.89 6.89 -3.94
CA ILE A 69 -5.08 7.75 -4.78
C ILE A 69 -5.65 7.69 -6.20
N ARG A 70 -5.98 8.82 -6.76
CA ARG A 70 -6.40 8.95 -8.17
C ARG A 70 -5.36 9.75 -8.92
N MET A 71 -4.82 9.16 -9.99
CA MET A 71 -3.81 9.77 -10.84
C MET A 71 -4.41 10.01 -12.23
N ASN A 72 -4.27 11.22 -12.75
CA ASN A 72 -4.63 11.55 -14.13
C ASN A 72 -3.50 12.32 -14.77
N ASP A 73 -3.00 11.86 -15.93
CA ASP A 73 -2.07 12.67 -16.68
C ASP A 73 -2.74 13.94 -17.21
N ARG A 74 -1.95 14.94 -17.56
CA ARG A 74 -2.47 16.24 -18.01
C ARG A 74 -2.64 16.34 -19.53
N ALA A 75 -2.46 15.24 -20.26
CA ALA A 75 -2.71 15.19 -21.69
C ALA A 75 -4.23 15.30 -21.96
N THR A 76 -4.58 15.77 -23.14
CA THR A 76 -5.98 15.82 -23.59
C THR A 76 -6.10 15.08 -24.92
N PRO A 77 -6.76 13.89 -24.97
CA PRO A 77 -7.27 13.12 -23.82
C PRO A 77 -6.16 12.58 -22.92
N PRO A 78 -6.45 12.25 -21.63
CA PRO A 78 -5.50 11.61 -20.72
C PRO A 78 -5.00 10.30 -21.31
N LYS A 79 -3.68 10.07 -21.26
CA LYS A 79 -3.04 8.83 -21.73
C LYS A 79 -2.85 7.82 -20.60
N TYR A 80 -2.88 8.29 -19.36
CA TYR A 80 -2.72 7.47 -18.17
C TYR A 80 -3.66 7.91 -17.06
N GLU A 81 -4.39 6.95 -16.53
CA GLU A 81 -5.21 7.09 -15.32
C GLU A 81 -4.97 5.88 -14.44
N ALA A 82 -4.93 6.10 -13.13
CA ALA A 82 -4.82 5.03 -12.14
C ALA A 82 -5.63 5.31 -10.89
N HIS A 83 -6.20 4.25 -10.32
CA HIS A 83 -6.77 4.23 -8.97
C HIS A 83 -5.95 3.28 -8.11
N VAL A 84 -5.45 3.79 -7.00
CA VAL A 84 -4.67 3.01 -6.03
C VAL A 84 -5.34 3.10 -4.68
N TYR A 85 -5.41 1.99 -3.96
CA TYR A 85 -5.96 1.92 -2.61
C TYR A 85 -4.91 1.37 -1.66
N ILE A 86 -4.60 2.12 -0.61
CA ILE A 86 -3.69 1.70 0.46
C ILE A 86 -4.50 1.49 1.72
N GLY A 87 -4.39 0.32 2.33
CA GLY A 87 -5.04 -0.04 3.58
C GLY A 87 -4.10 -0.79 4.50
N TRP A 88 -4.63 -1.25 5.63
CA TRP A 88 -3.91 -2.03 6.61
C TRP A 88 -4.61 -3.37 6.85
N SER A 89 -3.85 -4.45 6.96
CA SER A 89 -4.33 -5.75 7.39
C SER A 89 -3.86 -6.04 8.81
N ASN A 90 -4.78 -6.00 9.78
CA ASN A 90 -4.48 -6.36 11.16
C ASN A 90 -4.09 -7.83 11.30
N ALA A 91 -4.67 -8.71 10.49
CA ALA A 91 -4.35 -10.13 10.49
C ALA A 91 -2.91 -10.39 10.04
N LYS A 92 -2.39 -9.60 9.08
CA LYS A 92 -1.04 -9.76 8.54
C LYS A 92 -0.03 -8.79 9.14
N GLN A 93 -0.49 -7.76 9.87
CA GLN A 93 0.35 -6.66 10.38
C GLN A 93 1.17 -6.02 9.25
N ARG A 94 0.50 -5.72 8.12
CA ARG A 94 1.12 -5.16 6.92
C ARG A 94 0.20 -4.18 6.22
N TYR A 95 0.79 -3.22 5.53
CA TYR A 95 0.07 -2.45 4.53
C TYR A 95 -0.35 -3.35 3.39
N VAL A 96 -1.51 -3.06 2.81
CA VAL A 96 -1.98 -3.69 1.57
C VAL A 96 -2.19 -2.60 0.55
N ILE A 97 -1.88 -2.90 -0.71
CA ILE A 97 -2.07 -1.98 -1.82
C ILE A 97 -2.76 -2.69 -2.97
N GLN A 98 -3.71 -2.00 -3.61
CA GLN A 98 -4.34 -2.44 -4.86
C GLN A 98 -4.11 -1.34 -5.89
N TRP A 99 -3.49 -1.70 -7.00
CA TRP A 99 -3.22 -0.80 -8.12
C TRP A 99 -4.07 -1.21 -9.31
N MET A 100 -4.80 -0.27 -9.90
CA MET A 100 -5.60 -0.44 -11.10
C MET A 100 -5.38 0.76 -12.00
N ASP A 101 -5.12 0.51 -13.28
CA ASP A 101 -4.89 1.59 -14.25
C ASP A 101 -5.47 1.27 -15.62
N VAL A 102 -5.28 2.18 -16.57
CA VAL A 102 -5.80 2.09 -17.95
C VAL A 102 -5.29 0.89 -18.74
N TRP A 103 -4.24 0.19 -18.27
CA TRP A 103 -3.76 -1.05 -18.91
C TRP A 103 -4.68 -2.24 -18.63
N GLY A 104 -5.66 -2.07 -17.73
CA GLY A 104 -6.74 -3.02 -17.50
C GLY A 104 -6.42 -4.14 -16.52
N GLY A 105 -7.35 -5.09 -16.43
CA GLY A 105 -7.34 -6.10 -15.37
C GLY A 105 -6.13 -7.02 -15.33
N HIS A 106 -5.50 -7.30 -16.48
CA HIS A 106 -4.28 -8.11 -16.53
C HIS A 106 -3.11 -7.46 -15.76
N TYR A 107 -3.06 -6.12 -15.77
CA TYR A 107 -2.01 -5.35 -15.09
C TYR A 107 -2.46 -4.80 -13.74
N SER A 108 -3.65 -5.19 -13.24
CA SER A 108 -4.05 -4.87 -11.88
C SER A 108 -3.18 -5.62 -10.89
N LEU A 109 -2.52 -4.86 -10.00
CA LEU A 109 -1.54 -5.41 -9.07
C LEU A 109 -2.06 -5.34 -7.64
N ARG A 110 -1.84 -6.41 -6.88
CA ARG A 110 -2.04 -6.42 -5.42
C ARG A 110 -0.71 -6.69 -4.75
N GLY A 111 -0.34 -5.83 -3.80
CA GLY A 111 0.91 -5.94 -3.07
C GLY A 111 0.72 -5.83 -1.57
N GLU A 112 1.79 -6.13 -0.85
CA GLU A 112 1.92 -5.93 0.59
C GLU A 112 3.11 -5.04 0.87
N GLY A 113 3.01 -4.19 1.91
CA GLY A 113 4.03 -3.22 2.24
C GLY A 113 4.52 -3.30 3.66
N THR A 114 5.75 -2.86 3.86
CA THR A 114 6.36 -2.64 5.17
C THR A 114 6.87 -1.21 5.27
N ARG A 115 6.72 -0.62 6.46
CA ARG A 115 7.22 0.72 6.74
C ARG A 115 8.62 0.66 7.34
N ASN A 116 9.49 1.55 6.89
CA ASN A 116 10.77 1.85 7.50
C ASN A 116 10.90 3.37 7.62
N ALA A 117 10.82 3.90 8.84
CA ALA A 117 10.79 5.34 9.13
C ALA A 117 9.70 6.08 8.31
N ASP A 118 10.11 6.97 7.42
CA ASP A 118 9.24 7.77 6.57
C ASP A 118 9.07 7.18 5.15
N ALA A 119 9.28 5.88 4.99
CA ALA A 119 9.07 5.18 3.74
C ALA A 119 8.22 3.91 3.93
N ILE A 120 7.41 3.58 2.92
CA ILE A 120 6.70 2.32 2.80
C ILE A 120 7.12 1.68 1.48
N GLU A 121 7.72 0.49 1.54
CA GLU A 121 8.00 -0.31 0.36
C GLU A 121 6.89 -1.33 0.17
N PHE A 122 6.24 -1.30 -0.97
CA PHE A 122 5.26 -2.29 -1.43
C PHE A 122 5.93 -3.25 -2.40
N ARG A 123 5.68 -4.54 -2.19
CA ARG A 123 6.06 -5.63 -3.10
C ARG A 123 4.82 -6.19 -3.76
N PHE A 124 4.85 -6.30 -5.07
CA PHE A 124 3.83 -6.93 -5.91
C PHE A 124 4.44 -8.21 -6.48
N PRO A 125 4.02 -9.38 -5.98
CA PRO A 125 4.58 -10.65 -6.42
C PRO A 125 4.22 -10.95 -7.87
N ASP A 126 5.21 -11.39 -8.66
CA ASP A 126 5.02 -11.88 -10.02
C ASP A 126 5.97 -13.07 -10.28
N PRO A 127 5.53 -14.14 -10.98
CA PRO A 127 6.36 -15.32 -11.27
C PRO A 127 7.63 -15.03 -12.08
N GLU A 128 7.63 -13.95 -12.86
CA GLU A 128 8.79 -13.57 -13.68
C GLU A 128 9.76 -12.62 -12.97
N GLY A 129 9.38 -12.14 -11.80
CA GLY A 129 10.13 -11.22 -10.95
C GLY A 129 9.22 -10.15 -10.36
N ASP A 130 9.44 -9.84 -9.10
CA ASP A 130 8.58 -8.92 -8.34
C ASP A 130 8.67 -7.48 -8.86
N PHE A 131 7.58 -6.74 -8.70
CA PHE A 131 7.58 -5.30 -8.84
C PHE A 131 7.57 -4.64 -7.45
N PHE A 132 8.31 -3.56 -7.30
CA PHE A 132 8.41 -2.81 -6.05
C PHE A 132 8.03 -1.35 -6.28
N ASN A 133 7.34 -0.78 -5.30
CA ASN A 133 7.08 0.66 -5.27
C ASN A 133 7.34 1.18 -3.85
N THR A 134 8.37 2.00 -3.72
CA THR A 134 8.74 2.63 -2.45
C THR A 134 8.22 4.06 -2.41
N PHE A 135 7.31 4.34 -1.48
CA PHE A 135 6.81 5.66 -1.16
C PHE A 135 7.66 6.25 -0.03
N ALA A 136 8.43 7.29 -0.29
CA ALA A 136 9.27 7.95 0.69
C ALA A 136 8.85 9.41 0.86
N TYR A 137 8.62 9.84 2.12
CA TYR A 137 8.17 11.18 2.47
C TYR A 137 9.32 12.03 3.02
N ASP A 138 9.52 13.21 2.43
CA ASP A 138 10.44 14.23 2.95
C ASP A 138 9.63 15.21 3.83
N ARG A 139 9.75 15.06 5.16
CA ARG A 139 9.03 15.91 6.13
C ARG A 139 9.41 17.37 6.05
N ALA A 140 10.67 17.68 5.68
CA ALA A 140 11.14 19.06 5.63
C ALA A 140 10.58 19.84 4.44
N LYS A 141 10.25 19.11 3.37
CA LYS A 141 9.77 19.72 2.10
C LYS A 141 8.29 19.49 1.84
N ASP A 142 7.62 18.66 2.66
CA ASP A 142 6.26 18.15 2.38
C ASP A 142 6.17 17.60 0.94
N THR A 143 7.06 16.67 0.59
CA THR A 143 7.10 16.04 -0.73
C THR A 143 7.20 14.52 -0.62
N TRP A 144 6.67 13.82 -1.60
CA TRP A 144 6.85 12.38 -1.75
C TRP A 144 7.76 12.05 -2.93
N THR A 145 8.53 11.01 -2.79
CA THR A 145 9.25 10.35 -3.88
C THR A 145 8.78 8.91 -3.96
N MET A 146 8.36 8.47 -5.15
CA MET A 146 8.11 7.06 -5.43
C MET A 146 9.24 6.53 -6.30
N THR A 147 9.81 5.40 -5.87
CA THR A 147 10.78 4.65 -6.66
C THR A 147 10.15 3.33 -7.07
N LEU A 148 10.00 3.14 -8.36
CA LEU A 148 9.39 1.97 -8.97
C LEU A 148 10.49 1.10 -9.57
N GLU A 149 10.55 -0.18 -9.20
CA GLU A 149 11.60 -1.11 -9.61
C GLU A 149 11.00 -2.44 -10.03
N ASN A 150 11.57 -3.05 -11.08
CA ASN A 150 11.36 -4.46 -11.38
C ASN A 150 12.49 -5.29 -10.78
N SER A 151 12.20 -6.52 -10.38
CA SER A 151 13.26 -7.51 -10.19
C SER A 151 13.21 -8.56 -11.31
N ASP A 152 14.32 -9.22 -11.55
CA ASP A 152 14.37 -10.44 -12.32
C ASP A 152 14.14 -11.68 -11.42
N LYS A 153 14.13 -12.87 -12.02
CA LYS A 153 13.99 -14.16 -11.30
C LYS A 153 15.10 -14.42 -10.27
N THR A 154 16.23 -13.72 -10.36
CA THR A 154 17.33 -13.82 -9.39
C THR A 154 17.15 -12.84 -8.24
N GLY A 155 16.15 -11.96 -8.28
CA GLY A 155 15.90 -10.92 -7.30
C GLY A 155 16.72 -9.65 -7.53
N LYS A 156 17.46 -9.53 -8.66
CA LYS A 156 18.20 -8.32 -9.00
C LYS A 156 17.23 -7.23 -9.45
N ARG A 157 17.23 -6.11 -8.73
CA ARG A 157 16.37 -4.96 -9.01
C ARG A 157 16.95 -4.04 -10.08
N SER A 158 16.06 -3.44 -10.86
CA SER A 158 16.34 -2.40 -11.83
C SER A 158 15.29 -1.30 -11.79
N LEU A 159 15.71 -0.06 -11.90
CA LEU A 159 14.81 1.09 -11.88
C LEU A 159 13.88 1.08 -13.09
N PHE A 160 12.58 1.11 -12.83
CA PHE A 160 11.53 1.26 -13.84
C PHE A 160 11.13 2.72 -14.03
N ALA A 161 10.85 3.43 -12.92
CA ALA A 161 10.48 4.84 -12.92
C ALA A 161 10.79 5.49 -11.57
N ARG A 162 10.91 6.82 -11.59
CA ARG A 162 10.94 7.63 -10.37
C ARG A 162 9.91 8.72 -10.48
N GLU A 163 9.16 8.94 -9.38
CA GLU A 163 8.15 9.99 -9.29
C GLU A 163 8.48 10.94 -8.15
N ARG A 164 8.17 12.20 -8.36
CA ARG A 164 8.18 13.23 -7.33
C ARG A 164 6.81 13.87 -7.26
N TRP A 165 6.27 13.94 -6.06
CA TRP A 165 4.98 14.57 -5.78
C TRP A 165 5.20 15.80 -4.92
N GLU A 166 4.65 16.92 -5.36
CA GLU A 166 4.73 18.21 -4.69
C GLU A 166 3.33 18.80 -4.53
N ARG A 167 3.14 19.62 -3.50
CA ARG A 167 1.85 20.34 -3.36
C ARG A 167 1.67 21.29 -4.55
N PRO A 168 0.44 21.41 -5.10
CA PRO A 168 0.15 22.41 -6.12
C PRO A 168 0.44 23.82 -5.59
N ARG A 169 0.98 24.67 -6.44
CA ARG A 169 1.22 26.08 -6.11
C ARG A 169 -0.07 26.90 -6.26
#